data_2eb24a089d3e9a95a42bb3c8f6218e8d
#
_entry.id   2eb24a089d3e9a95a42bb3c8f6218e8d
#
_cell.length_a   1.000
_cell.length_b   1.000
_cell.length_c   1.000
_cell.angle_alpha   90.00
_cell.angle_beta   90.00
_cell.angle_gamma   90.00
#
_symmetry.space_group_name_H-M   'P 1'
#
loop_
_entity.id
_entity.type
_entity.pdbx_description
1 polymer ?
#
loop_
_entity_poly.entity_id
_entity_poly.type
_entity_poly.pdbx_seq_one_letter_code
_entity_poly.pdbx_strand_id
1 'polypeptide(L)'
;MTDEERLALFRSKLKDLLDEYGRTFHQDGAFCTTYFVTAEFFDGDGQWWASTIFDDKSPVWHVTGLIQHALENDFIDEEEED
;
A
#
# COMPACT_ATOMS: atom_id res chain seq x y z
N MET A 1 14.15 -18.45 8.74
CA MET A 1 12.93 -17.85 8.17
C MET A 1 13.10 -17.66 6.67
N THR A 2 12.18 -18.18 5.89
CA THR A 2 12.23 -18.03 4.45
C THR A 2 11.79 -16.65 4.02
N ASP A 3 12.04 -16.32 2.75
CA ASP A 3 11.60 -15.03 2.22
C ASP A 3 10.08 -14.93 2.22
N GLU A 4 9.39 -16.05 1.97
CA GLU A 4 7.94 -16.05 2.01
C GLU A 4 7.43 -15.75 3.41
N GLU A 5 8.06 -16.30 4.42
CA GLU A 5 7.68 -16.06 5.79
C GLU A 5 7.93 -14.60 6.20
N ARG A 6 9.05 -14.05 5.73
CA ARG A 6 9.37 -12.65 6.00
C ARG A 6 8.37 -11.73 5.33
N LEU A 7 7.99 -12.04 4.10
CA LEU A 7 7.01 -11.22 3.39
C LEU A 7 5.64 -11.29 4.06
N ALA A 8 5.25 -12.48 4.53
CA ALA A 8 4.00 -12.63 5.25
C ALA A 8 4.00 -11.79 6.53
N LEU A 9 5.13 -11.76 7.21
CA LEU A 9 5.26 -10.95 8.42
C LEU A 9 5.14 -9.45 8.10
N PHE A 10 5.79 -9.01 7.03
CA PHE A 10 5.68 -7.61 6.62
C PHE A 10 4.25 -7.25 6.25
N ARG A 11 3.56 -8.12 5.55
CA ARG A 11 2.17 -7.87 5.20
C ARG A 11 1.29 -7.76 6.43
N SER A 12 1.54 -8.61 7.43
CA SER A 12 0.78 -8.57 8.67
C SER A 12 1.00 -7.25 9.41
N LYS A 13 2.24 -6.81 9.50
CA LYS A 13 2.55 -5.55 10.16
C LYS A 13 1.98 -4.36 9.40
N LEU A 14 2.06 -4.40 8.09
CA LEU A 14 1.51 -3.34 7.26
C LEU A 14 0.00 -3.24 7.42
N LYS A 15 -0.68 -4.38 7.44
CA LYS A 15 -2.12 -4.41 7.63
C LYS A 15 -2.51 -3.79 8.97
N ASP A 16 -1.79 -4.14 10.03
CA ASP A 16 -2.07 -3.60 11.35
C ASP A 16 -1.87 -2.09 11.37
N LEU A 17 -0.83 -1.61 10.71
CA LEU A 17 -0.55 -0.18 10.66
C LEU A 17 -1.63 0.56 9.86
N LEU A 18 -2.08 -0.03 8.77
CA LEU A 18 -3.14 0.57 7.98
C LEU A 18 -4.48 0.58 8.71
N ASP A 19 -4.75 -0.46 9.48
CA ASP A 19 -5.95 -0.49 10.32
C ASP A 19 -5.89 0.64 11.35
N GLU A 20 -4.73 0.82 11.96
CA GLU A 20 -4.55 1.90 12.93
C GLU A 20 -4.75 3.26 12.28
N TYR A 21 -4.21 3.45 11.10
CA TYR A 21 -4.39 4.69 10.35
C TYR A 21 -5.88 4.95 10.10
N GLY A 22 -6.61 3.92 9.69
CA GLY A 22 -8.05 4.06 9.43
C GLY A 22 -8.81 4.48 10.66
N ARG A 23 -8.51 3.87 11.80
CA ARG A 23 -9.19 4.21 13.05
C ARG A 23 -8.85 5.62 13.50
N THR A 24 -7.61 6.03 13.28
CA THR A 24 -7.14 7.33 13.76
C THR A 24 -7.68 8.48 12.93
N PHE A 25 -7.68 8.33 11.61
CA PHE A 25 -7.95 9.44 10.70
C PHE A 25 -9.30 9.38 10.03
N HIS A 26 -10.00 8.27 10.11
CA HIS A 26 -11.30 8.16 9.47
C HIS A 26 -12.42 7.95 10.47
N GLN A 27 -12.49 6.77 11.08
CA GLN A 27 -13.61 6.46 11.93
C GLN A 27 -13.29 5.27 12.82
N ASP A 28 -13.76 5.33 14.07
CA ASP A 28 -13.65 4.18 14.96
C ASP A 28 -14.26 2.96 14.30
N GLY A 29 -13.57 1.84 14.38
CA GLY A 29 -14.04 0.62 13.75
C GLY A 29 -13.62 0.47 12.30
N ALA A 30 -13.03 1.49 11.70
CA ALA A 30 -12.52 1.36 10.33
C ALA A 30 -11.36 0.39 10.28
N PHE A 31 -11.27 -0.36 9.21
CA PHE A 31 -10.16 -1.26 9.00
C PHE A 31 -9.87 -1.34 7.50
N CYS A 32 -8.63 -1.71 7.19
CA CYS A 32 -8.20 -1.81 5.81
C CYS A 32 -8.72 -3.09 5.20
N THR A 33 -9.40 -3.00 4.07
CA THR A 33 -9.95 -4.18 3.40
C THR A 33 -9.05 -4.68 2.28
N THR A 34 -8.31 -3.76 1.64
CA THR A 34 -7.33 -4.14 0.64
C THR A 34 -6.34 -2.99 0.53
N TYR A 35 -5.13 -3.29 0.05
CA TYR A 35 -4.10 -2.27 -0.03
C TYR A 35 -3.07 -2.62 -1.09
N PHE A 36 -2.36 -1.58 -1.55
CA PHE A 36 -1.10 -1.75 -2.25
C PHE A 36 -0.18 -0.62 -1.82
N VAL A 37 1.11 -0.92 -1.77
CA VAL A 37 2.14 0.06 -1.43
C VAL A 37 3.28 -0.11 -2.41
N THR A 38 3.67 0.96 -3.07
CA THR A 38 4.81 0.96 -3.97
C THR A 38 5.84 1.93 -3.42
N ALA A 39 7.07 1.47 -3.35
CA ALA A 39 8.15 2.28 -2.84
C ALA A 39 9.38 2.16 -3.73
N GLU A 40 10.12 3.25 -3.79
CA GLU A 40 11.37 3.28 -4.54
C GLU A 40 12.52 3.14 -3.55
N PHE A 41 13.49 2.31 -3.91
CA PHE A 41 14.64 2.04 -3.07
C PHE A 41 15.92 2.41 -3.80
N PHE A 42 16.88 2.89 -3.06
CA PHE A 42 18.18 3.28 -3.58
C PHE A 42 19.24 2.70 -2.67
N ASP A 43 20.22 1.99 -3.26
CA ASP A 43 21.31 1.47 -2.46
C ASP A 43 22.52 2.40 -2.57
N GLY A 44 23.57 2.11 -1.79
CA GLY A 44 24.74 2.96 -1.76
C GLY A 44 25.60 2.93 -3.00
N ASP A 45 25.32 2.03 -3.93
CA ASP A 45 26.10 1.87 -5.16
C ASP A 45 25.51 2.59 -6.35
N GLY A 46 24.43 3.34 -6.16
CA GLY A 46 23.80 4.08 -7.24
C GLY A 46 22.74 3.30 -7.99
N GLN A 47 22.36 2.12 -7.49
CA GLN A 47 21.29 1.34 -8.07
C GLN A 47 19.98 1.71 -7.42
N TRP A 48 18.93 1.74 -8.20
CA TRP A 48 17.60 1.99 -7.64
C TRP A 48 16.59 1.05 -8.28
N TRP A 49 15.51 0.80 -7.57
CA TRP A 49 14.42 -0.02 -8.09
C TRP A 49 13.15 0.29 -7.33
N ALA A 50 12.03 -0.09 -7.92
CA ALA A 50 10.73 0.06 -7.28
C ALA A 50 10.19 -1.32 -6.92
N SER A 51 9.47 -1.38 -5.82
CA SER A 51 8.88 -2.63 -5.36
C SER A 51 7.48 -2.35 -4.85
N THR A 52 6.56 -3.28 -5.09
CA THR A 52 5.18 -3.15 -4.67
C THR A 52 4.81 -4.32 -3.78
N ILE A 53 4.20 -4.01 -2.65
CA ILE A 53 3.61 -5.01 -1.78
C ILE A 53 2.10 -4.77 -1.78
N PHE A 54 1.33 -5.84 -1.92
CA PHE A 54 -0.12 -5.71 -1.98
C PHE A 54 -0.77 -6.86 -1.21
N ASP A 55 -2.05 -6.67 -0.90
CA ASP A 55 -2.82 -7.64 -0.15
C ASP A 55 -3.01 -8.91 -1.00
N ASP A 56 -2.34 -9.99 -0.61
CA ASP A 56 -2.39 -11.24 -1.35
C ASP A 56 -3.69 -12.02 -1.12
N LYS A 57 -4.52 -11.56 -0.22
CA LYS A 57 -5.82 -12.19 0.05
C LYS A 57 -6.95 -11.55 -0.73
N SER A 58 -6.69 -10.41 -1.36
CA SER A 58 -7.68 -9.74 -2.18
C SER A 58 -7.56 -10.20 -3.63
N PRO A 59 -8.69 -10.28 -4.35
CA PRO A 59 -8.63 -10.60 -5.78
C PRO A 59 -7.85 -9.52 -6.52
N VAL A 60 -7.16 -9.94 -7.59
CA VAL A 60 -6.35 -9.01 -8.38
C VAL A 60 -7.18 -7.85 -8.92
N TRP A 61 -8.41 -8.12 -9.36
CA TRP A 61 -9.26 -7.06 -9.90
C TRP A 61 -9.60 -6.01 -8.84
N HIS A 62 -9.68 -6.42 -7.57
CA HIS A 62 -9.97 -5.48 -6.50
C HIS A 62 -8.78 -4.55 -6.26
N VAL A 63 -7.58 -5.13 -6.22
CA VAL A 63 -6.37 -4.33 -6.05
C VAL A 63 -6.17 -3.39 -7.23
N THR A 64 -6.39 -3.89 -8.44
CA THR A 64 -6.27 -3.07 -9.65
C THR A 64 -7.26 -1.91 -9.63
N GLY A 65 -8.48 -2.17 -9.19
CA GLY A 65 -9.49 -1.11 -9.07
C GLY A 65 -9.09 -0.05 -8.06
N LEU A 66 -8.48 -0.47 -6.97
CA LEU A 66 -8.00 0.47 -5.96
C LEU A 66 -6.90 1.37 -6.51
N ILE A 67 -5.97 0.79 -7.26
CA ILE A 67 -4.90 1.55 -7.89
C ILE A 67 -5.47 2.58 -8.86
N GLN A 68 -6.40 2.15 -9.69
CA GLN A 68 -7.03 3.05 -10.65
C GLN A 68 -7.79 4.17 -9.95
N HIS A 69 -8.50 3.84 -8.88
CA HIS A 69 -9.21 4.84 -8.10
C HIS A 69 -8.25 5.90 -7.55
N ALA A 70 -7.12 5.47 -7.01
CA ALA A 70 -6.13 6.38 -6.47
C ALA A 70 -5.58 7.31 -7.55
N LEU A 71 -5.28 6.75 -8.72
CA LEU A 71 -4.75 7.55 -9.82
C LEU A 71 -5.76 8.60 -10.28
N GLU A 72 -7.03 8.26 -10.30
CA GLU A 72 -8.05 9.16 -10.81
C GLU A 72 -8.50 10.20 -9.79
N ASN A 73 -8.41 9.88 -8.51
CA ASN A 73 -9.02 10.73 -7.49
C ASN A 73 -8.02 11.36 -6.54
N ASP A 74 -6.93 10.66 -6.23
CA ASP A 74 -6.05 11.11 -5.16
C ASP A 74 -4.85 11.90 -5.68
N PHE A 75 -4.42 11.65 -6.91
CA PHE A 75 -3.25 12.33 -7.46
C PHE A 75 -3.58 13.58 -8.25
N ILE A 76 -4.79 13.66 -8.77
CA ILE A 76 -5.17 14.76 -9.64
C ILE A 76 -5.29 16.06 -8.87
N ASP A 77 -5.71 16.00 -7.62
CA ASP A 77 -5.93 17.19 -6.81
C ASP A 77 -4.67 18.03 -6.67
N GLU A 78 -3.51 17.39 -6.63
CA GLU A 78 -2.27 18.12 -6.47
C GLU A 78 -1.94 18.98 -7.67
N GLU A 79 -2.37 18.57 -8.84
CA GLU A 79 -2.10 19.32 -10.06
C GLU A 79 -2.99 20.54 -10.16
N GLU A 80 -4.15 20.50 -9.58
CA GLU A 80 -5.09 21.58 -9.66
C GLU A 80 -4.73 22.77 -8.79
N GLU A 81 -3.85 22.55 -7.83
CA GLU A 81 -3.43 23.61 -6.96
C GLU A 81 -2.49 24.59 -7.63
N ASP A 82 -1.95 24.19 -8.72
CA ASP A 82 -1.06 25.06 -9.46
C ASP A 82 -1.84 26.07 -10.28
#